data_e6ff05df27acce648903eeceb9a87b9e
#
_entry.id   e6ff05df27acce648903eeceb9a87b9e
#
_cell.length_a   1.000
_cell.length_b   1.000
_cell.length_c   1.000
_cell.angle_alpha   90.00
_cell.angle_beta   90.00
_cell.angle_gamma   90.00
#
_symmetry.space_group_name_H-M   'P 1'
#
loop_
_entity.id
_entity.type
_entity.pdbx_description
1 polymer ?
#
loop_
_entity_poly.entity_id
_entity_poly.type
_entity_poly.pdbx_seq_one_letter_code
_entity_poly.pdbx_strand_id
1 'polypeptide(L)'
;MNRSAMTYYTQRGMALLVSLVFLLLLTLIGLSSMQSATLQEKMAGSVALRNQSFQSAEAALRVGESAVQRDSYALPVCSGIVQCAPPSESSIITAAGFNATSGVTWIASGNGFYGVQNIGDSQDAVNVPINTPATLYRVTAVGMAGHSRSVVESIYAKY
;
A
#
# COMPACT_ATOMS: atom_id res chain seq x y z
N MET A 1 -74.03 -37.71 -32.15
CA MET A 1 -72.87 -36.82 -32.37
C MET A 1 -72.87 -35.76 -31.30
N ASN A 2 -72.07 -35.98 -30.28
CA ASN A 2 -72.00 -35.09 -29.06
C ASN A 2 -70.74 -34.23 -29.18
N ARG A 3 -70.88 -32.93 -29.47
CA ARG A 3 -69.78 -31.98 -29.50
C ARG A 3 -69.63 -31.41 -28.12
N SER A 4 -68.61 -31.89 -27.41
CA SER A 4 -68.17 -31.28 -26.15
C SER A 4 -67.54 -29.89 -26.42
N ALA A 5 -68.24 -28.85 -26.04
CA ALA A 5 -67.68 -27.49 -26.04
C ALA A 5 -66.59 -27.36 -24.96
N MET A 6 -65.34 -27.26 -25.38
CA MET A 6 -64.20 -26.88 -24.50
C MET A 6 -64.34 -25.42 -24.13
N THR A 7 -64.72 -25.14 -22.88
CA THR A 7 -64.70 -23.81 -22.29
C THR A 7 -63.25 -23.42 -22.01
N TYR A 8 -62.70 -22.53 -22.82
CA TYR A 8 -61.42 -21.89 -22.56
C TYR A 8 -61.58 -20.84 -21.43
N TYR A 9 -61.23 -21.22 -20.23
CA TYR A 9 -61.09 -20.25 -19.14
C TYR A 9 -59.97 -19.30 -19.47
N THR A 10 -60.25 -18.04 -19.65
CA THR A 10 -59.29 -16.98 -19.90
C THR A 10 -58.52 -16.67 -18.58
N GLN A 11 -57.35 -17.29 -18.42
CA GLN A 11 -56.45 -17.06 -17.26
C GLN A 11 -55.64 -15.74 -17.42
N ARG A 12 -56.30 -14.65 -17.80
CA ARG A 12 -55.61 -13.36 -18.02
C ARG A 12 -55.07 -12.72 -16.74
N GLY A 13 -55.65 -12.99 -15.58
CA GLY A 13 -55.20 -12.43 -14.28
C GLY A 13 -53.94 -13.08 -13.75
N MET A 14 -53.78 -14.40 -13.89
CA MET A 14 -52.59 -15.14 -13.43
C MET A 14 -51.34 -14.81 -14.20
N ALA A 15 -51.41 -14.59 -15.50
CA ALA A 15 -50.28 -14.22 -16.33
C ALA A 15 -49.67 -12.86 -15.92
N LEU A 16 -50.50 -11.91 -15.53
CA LEU A 16 -50.07 -10.58 -15.09
C LEU A 16 -49.36 -10.66 -13.75
N LEU A 17 -49.82 -11.49 -12.83
CA LEU A 17 -49.19 -11.69 -11.51
C LEU A 17 -47.85 -12.40 -11.68
N VAL A 18 -47.74 -13.42 -12.48
CA VAL A 18 -46.51 -14.16 -12.80
C VAL A 18 -45.48 -13.21 -13.46
N SER A 19 -45.89 -12.41 -14.43
CA SER A 19 -45.02 -11.46 -15.10
C SER A 19 -44.47 -10.40 -14.12
N LEU A 20 -45.28 -9.93 -13.18
CA LEU A 20 -44.87 -8.97 -12.15
C LEU A 20 -43.84 -9.57 -11.20
N VAL A 21 -44.03 -10.83 -10.78
CA VAL A 21 -43.07 -11.56 -9.93
C VAL A 21 -41.75 -11.77 -10.68
N PHE A 22 -41.79 -12.18 -11.97
CA PHE A 22 -40.57 -12.31 -12.77
C PHE A 22 -39.82 -10.99 -12.92
N LEU A 23 -40.54 -9.90 -13.16
CA LEU A 23 -39.93 -8.56 -13.30
C LEU A 23 -39.26 -8.12 -11.98
N LEU A 24 -39.89 -8.42 -10.84
CA LEU A 24 -39.33 -8.14 -9.52
C LEU A 24 -38.09 -8.96 -9.24
N LEU A 25 -38.06 -10.25 -9.61
CA LEU A 25 -36.87 -11.09 -9.44
C LEU A 25 -35.72 -10.63 -10.36
N LEU A 26 -36.00 -10.26 -11.61
CA LEU A 26 -34.99 -9.75 -12.54
C LEU A 26 -34.40 -8.41 -12.04
N THR A 27 -35.22 -7.52 -11.47
CA THR A 27 -34.71 -6.26 -10.92
C THR A 27 -33.84 -6.49 -9.70
N LEU A 28 -34.17 -7.44 -8.81
CA LEU A 28 -33.34 -7.79 -7.65
C LEU A 28 -31.96 -8.34 -8.08
N ILE A 29 -31.94 -9.22 -9.08
CA ILE A 29 -30.68 -9.76 -9.63
C ILE A 29 -29.85 -8.63 -10.26
N GLY A 30 -30.47 -7.74 -11.03
CA GLY A 30 -29.81 -6.59 -11.63
C GLY A 30 -29.16 -5.66 -10.60
N LEU A 31 -29.89 -5.30 -9.55
CA LEU A 31 -29.37 -4.45 -8.47
C LEU A 31 -28.22 -5.11 -7.71
N SER A 32 -28.31 -6.41 -7.42
CA SER A 32 -27.22 -7.16 -6.77
C SER A 32 -25.95 -7.19 -7.60
N SER A 33 -26.07 -7.35 -8.93
CA SER A 33 -24.93 -7.32 -9.85
C SER A 33 -24.25 -5.96 -9.89
N MET A 34 -25.01 -4.85 -9.88
CA MET A 34 -24.45 -3.50 -9.84
C MET A 34 -23.70 -3.20 -8.53
N GLN A 35 -24.21 -3.66 -7.39
CA GLN A 35 -23.53 -3.52 -6.10
C GLN A 35 -22.18 -4.25 -6.09
N SER A 36 -22.11 -5.45 -6.63
CA SER A 36 -20.87 -6.20 -6.73
C SER A 36 -19.84 -5.50 -7.64
N ALA A 37 -20.27 -4.94 -8.76
CA ALA A 37 -19.39 -4.20 -9.67
C ALA A 37 -18.79 -2.95 -9.02
N THR A 38 -19.59 -2.18 -8.30
CA THR A 38 -19.08 -0.97 -7.58
C THR A 38 -18.12 -1.30 -6.45
N LEU A 39 -18.31 -2.42 -5.75
CA LEU A 39 -17.36 -2.89 -4.73
C LEU A 39 -16.04 -3.31 -5.35
N GLN A 40 -16.07 -4.02 -6.48
CA GLN A 40 -14.87 -4.42 -7.21
C GLN A 40 -14.09 -3.22 -7.72
N GLU A 41 -14.75 -2.20 -8.24
CA GLU A 41 -14.12 -0.96 -8.68
C GLU A 41 -13.43 -0.23 -7.53
N LYS A 42 -14.08 -0.10 -6.37
CA LYS A 42 -13.47 0.50 -5.17
C LYS A 42 -12.26 -0.30 -4.68
N MET A 43 -12.35 -1.63 -4.69
CA MET A 43 -11.22 -2.49 -4.32
C MET A 43 -10.05 -2.33 -5.30
N ALA A 44 -10.32 -2.34 -6.61
CA ALA A 44 -9.30 -2.13 -7.63
C ALA A 44 -8.61 -0.76 -7.47
N GLY A 45 -9.38 0.31 -7.22
CA GLY A 45 -8.85 1.63 -6.94
C GLY A 45 -7.96 1.68 -5.70
N SER A 46 -8.36 1.03 -4.61
CA SER A 46 -7.56 0.98 -3.38
C SER A 46 -6.25 0.21 -3.56
N VAL A 47 -6.28 -0.89 -4.31
CA VAL A 47 -5.08 -1.68 -4.65
C VAL A 47 -4.14 -0.86 -5.54
N ALA A 48 -4.66 -0.13 -6.52
CA ALA A 48 -3.87 0.74 -7.38
C ALA A 48 -3.13 1.82 -6.57
N LEU A 49 -3.82 2.50 -5.65
CA LEU A 49 -3.20 3.51 -4.77
C LEU A 49 -2.14 2.90 -3.85
N ARG A 50 -2.40 1.69 -3.32
CA ARG A 50 -1.42 0.99 -2.48
C ARG A 50 -0.17 0.62 -3.27
N ASN A 51 -0.32 0.11 -4.49
CA ASN A 51 0.81 -0.21 -5.34
C ASN A 51 1.61 1.04 -5.71
N GLN A 52 0.93 2.14 -6.01
CA GLN A 52 1.57 3.42 -6.32
C GLN A 52 2.32 3.98 -5.11
N SER A 53 1.75 3.92 -3.90
CA SER A 53 2.45 4.35 -2.68
C SER A 53 3.68 3.48 -2.40
N PHE A 54 3.60 2.17 -2.65
CA PHE A 54 4.71 1.25 -2.50
C PHE A 54 5.84 1.56 -3.50
N GLN A 55 5.52 1.76 -4.78
CA GLN A 55 6.50 2.17 -5.81
C GLN A 55 7.18 3.50 -5.47
N SER A 56 6.41 4.46 -4.92
CA SER A 56 6.97 5.74 -4.46
C SER A 56 7.91 5.56 -3.28
N ALA A 57 7.59 4.65 -2.35
CA ALA A 57 8.45 4.33 -1.22
C ALA A 57 9.74 3.64 -1.68
N GLU A 58 9.66 2.67 -2.59
CA GLU A 58 10.85 2.02 -3.16
C GLU A 58 11.73 3.00 -3.93
N ALA A 59 11.15 3.91 -4.69
CA ALA A 59 11.90 4.94 -5.39
C ALA A 59 12.65 5.86 -4.40
N ALA A 60 11.99 6.29 -3.33
CA ALA A 60 12.62 7.08 -2.27
C ALA A 60 13.71 6.29 -1.53
N LEU A 61 13.50 4.98 -1.30
CA LEU A 61 14.48 4.09 -0.68
C LEU A 61 15.78 4.04 -1.51
N ARG A 62 15.67 3.84 -2.82
CA ARG A 62 16.82 3.80 -3.73
C ARG A 62 17.59 5.13 -3.75
N VAL A 63 16.88 6.26 -3.64
CA VAL A 63 17.53 7.58 -3.52
C VAL A 63 18.31 7.66 -2.20
N GLY A 64 17.74 7.19 -1.10
CA GLY A 64 18.40 7.11 0.20
C GLY A 64 19.64 6.21 0.18
N GLU A 65 19.54 5.01 -0.38
CA GLU A 65 20.68 4.09 -0.55
C GLU A 65 21.78 4.70 -1.41
N SER A 66 21.42 5.36 -2.51
CA SER A 66 22.37 6.05 -3.37
C SER A 66 23.04 7.24 -2.67
N ALA A 67 22.36 7.88 -1.72
CA ALA A 67 22.95 8.92 -0.90
C ALA A 67 23.99 8.34 0.06
N VAL A 68 23.70 7.22 0.73
CA VAL A 68 24.62 6.51 1.64
C VAL A 68 25.85 6.00 0.89
N GLN A 69 25.69 5.57 -0.35
CA GLN A 69 26.76 4.99 -1.18
C GLN A 69 27.87 6.01 -1.49
N ARG A 70 27.63 7.31 -1.42
CA ARG A 70 28.67 8.32 -1.68
C ARG A 70 29.78 8.22 -0.65
N ASP A 71 31.02 8.34 -1.08
CA ASP A 71 32.20 8.25 -0.19
C ASP A 71 32.19 9.27 0.95
N SER A 72 31.70 10.48 0.67
CA SER A 72 31.62 11.58 1.65
C SER A 72 30.44 11.45 2.62
N TYR A 73 29.56 10.45 2.45
CA TYR A 73 28.39 10.29 3.33
C TYR A 73 28.79 9.69 4.66
N ALA A 74 28.57 10.43 5.73
CA ALA A 74 28.79 9.99 7.10
C ALA A 74 27.71 10.58 8.02
N LEU A 75 27.18 9.75 8.90
CA LEU A 75 26.29 10.15 9.98
C LEU A 75 26.88 9.65 11.30
N PRO A 76 26.68 10.37 12.40
CA PRO A 76 27.01 9.85 13.72
C PRO A 76 26.19 8.58 14.01
N VAL A 77 26.78 7.65 14.74
CA VAL A 77 26.09 6.44 15.20
C VAL A 77 24.92 6.85 16.10
N CYS A 78 23.78 6.22 15.91
CA CYS A 78 22.61 6.44 16.75
C CYS A 78 22.93 6.16 18.22
N SER A 79 22.26 6.84 19.14
CA SER A 79 22.47 6.67 20.57
C SER A 79 21.18 6.26 21.29
N GLY A 80 21.29 5.21 22.11
CA GLY A 80 20.16 4.70 22.89
C GLY A 80 19.10 3.96 22.06
N ILE A 81 18.17 3.34 22.77
CA ILE A 81 17.18 2.42 22.19
C ILE A 81 16.24 3.13 21.21
N VAL A 82 15.84 4.37 21.53
CA VAL A 82 14.83 5.11 20.73
C VAL A 82 15.40 5.58 19.39
N GLN A 83 16.64 6.13 19.39
CA GLN A 83 17.26 6.63 18.16
C GLN A 83 17.80 5.52 17.25
N CYS A 84 18.08 4.34 17.81
CA CYS A 84 18.54 3.18 17.05
C CYS A 84 17.38 2.25 16.62
N ALA A 85 16.16 2.51 17.08
CA ALA A 85 14.97 1.81 16.61
C ALA A 85 14.52 2.34 15.24
N PRO A 86 13.74 1.56 14.47
CA PRO A 86 13.05 2.08 13.31
C PRO A 86 12.23 3.32 13.67
N PRO A 87 12.26 4.39 12.84
CA PRO A 87 11.61 5.65 13.18
C PRO A 87 10.09 5.50 13.18
N SER A 88 9.46 5.57 14.33
CA SER A 88 8.01 5.36 14.52
C SER A 88 7.16 6.40 13.78
N GLU A 89 7.69 7.61 13.60
CA GLU A 89 7.04 8.70 12.87
C GLU A 89 6.91 8.42 11.35
N SER A 90 7.57 7.41 10.81
CA SER A 90 7.42 6.99 9.40
C SER A 90 5.97 6.75 8.99
N SER A 91 5.14 6.33 9.93
CA SER A 91 3.71 6.10 9.71
C SER A 91 2.87 7.39 9.57
N ILE A 92 3.37 8.52 10.07
CA ILE A 92 2.60 9.78 10.15
C ILE A 92 3.28 10.97 9.46
N ILE A 93 4.53 10.85 9.03
CA ILE A 93 5.29 11.95 8.44
C ILE A 93 4.59 12.53 7.20
N THR A 94 4.52 13.85 7.12
CA THR A 94 3.90 14.60 6.01
C THR A 94 4.80 15.65 5.40
N ALA A 95 5.96 15.95 6.04
CA ALA A 95 6.90 16.96 5.59
C ALA A 95 8.34 16.54 5.85
N ALA A 96 9.27 17.04 5.04
CA ALA A 96 10.70 16.90 5.26
C ALA A 96 11.12 17.71 6.50
N GLY A 97 12.17 17.26 7.19
CA GLY A 97 12.71 17.93 8.35
C GLY A 97 13.35 16.99 9.36
N PHE A 98 13.95 17.56 10.37
CA PHE A 98 14.58 16.82 11.47
C PHE A 98 13.57 16.43 12.54
N ASN A 99 13.57 15.17 12.94
CA ASN A 99 12.81 14.67 14.08
C ASN A 99 13.73 14.45 15.27
N ALA A 100 13.53 15.23 16.34
CA ALA A 100 14.39 15.19 17.52
C ALA A 100 14.23 13.88 18.33
N THR A 101 13.11 13.18 18.22
CA THR A 101 12.85 11.94 18.96
C THR A 101 13.64 10.77 18.37
N SER A 102 13.57 10.57 17.08
CA SER A 102 14.29 9.50 16.37
C SER A 102 15.70 9.90 15.93
N GLY A 103 16.01 11.22 15.93
CA GLY A 103 17.25 11.74 15.39
C GLY A 103 17.35 11.69 13.87
N VAL A 104 16.27 11.36 13.18
CA VAL A 104 16.22 11.21 11.72
C VAL A 104 15.92 12.54 11.04
N THR A 105 16.72 12.86 10.02
CA THR A 105 16.39 13.93 9.08
C THR A 105 15.67 13.33 7.88
N TRP A 106 14.41 13.68 7.71
CA TRP A 106 13.59 13.26 6.59
C TRP A 106 13.80 14.15 5.38
N ILE A 107 14.10 13.57 4.25
CA ILE A 107 14.38 14.24 2.98
C ILE A 107 13.26 13.89 2.01
N ALA A 108 12.70 14.89 1.36
CA ALA A 108 11.66 14.69 0.33
C ALA A 108 12.27 14.04 -0.93
N SER A 109 11.57 13.07 -1.49
CA SER A 109 11.93 12.38 -2.74
C SER A 109 10.68 11.97 -3.50
N GLY A 110 10.39 12.63 -4.61
CA GLY A 110 9.18 12.41 -5.39
C GLY A 110 7.91 12.59 -4.53
N ASN A 111 7.05 11.59 -4.54
CA ASN A 111 5.82 11.56 -3.71
C ASN A 111 6.07 10.87 -2.35
N GLY A 112 7.23 11.04 -1.77
CA GLY A 112 7.58 10.41 -0.51
C GLY A 112 8.74 11.08 0.19
N PHE A 113 9.27 10.38 1.18
CA PHE A 113 10.38 10.82 2.00
C PHE A 113 11.30 9.64 2.27
N TYR A 114 12.57 9.91 2.53
CA TYR A 114 13.48 8.94 3.11
C TYR A 114 14.23 9.55 4.28
N GLY A 115 14.60 8.70 5.23
CA GLY A 115 15.46 9.03 6.35
C GLY A 115 16.53 7.97 6.53
N VAL A 116 17.68 8.35 7.04
CA VAL A 116 18.82 7.44 7.24
C VAL A 116 19.28 7.52 8.68
N GLN A 117 19.60 6.34 9.26
CA GLN A 117 20.21 6.21 10.58
C GLN A 117 21.50 5.38 10.43
N ASN A 118 22.58 5.81 11.09
CA ASN A 118 23.75 4.96 11.27
C ASN A 118 23.51 4.09 12.50
N ILE A 119 23.40 2.77 12.30
CA ILE A 119 23.11 1.80 13.37
C ILE A 119 24.36 1.09 13.90
N GLY A 120 25.55 1.58 13.52
CA GLY A 120 26.84 1.07 14.00
C GLY A 120 27.55 0.21 12.99
N ASP A 121 28.68 -0.34 13.41
CA ASP A 121 29.54 -1.17 12.57
C ASP A 121 29.33 -2.66 12.83
N SER A 122 29.55 -3.48 11.79
CA SER A 122 29.51 -4.93 11.85
C SER A 122 30.65 -5.54 11.04
N GLN A 123 31.19 -6.67 11.51
CA GLN A 123 32.15 -7.48 10.75
C GLN A 123 31.46 -8.67 10.05
N ASP A 124 30.19 -8.90 10.37
CA ASP A 124 29.39 -10.04 9.85
C ASP A 124 28.28 -9.56 8.90
N ALA A 125 28.51 -8.46 8.19
CA ALA A 125 27.51 -7.95 7.25
C ALA A 125 27.38 -8.88 6.03
N VAL A 126 26.13 -9.15 5.63
CA VAL A 126 25.83 -10.03 4.50
C VAL A 126 26.32 -9.39 3.18
N ASN A 127 26.88 -10.19 2.30
CA ASN A 127 27.46 -9.77 1.01
C ASN A 127 28.67 -8.82 1.12
N VAL A 128 29.32 -8.76 2.26
CA VAL A 128 30.59 -8.08 2.47
C VAL A 128 31.69 -9.13 2.62
N PRO A 129 32.93 -8.90 2.14
CA PRO A 129 34.02 -9.83 2.30
C PRO A 129 34.26 -10.16 3.79
N ILE A 130 34.61 -11.40 4.08
CA ILE A 130 34.83 -11.89 5.46
C ILE A 130 35.89 -11.01 6.17
N ASN A 131 35.62 -10.64 7.41
CA ASN A 131 36.47 -9.78 8.25
C ASN A 131 36.64 -8.34 7.70
N THR A 132 35.77 -7.86 6.85
CA THR A 132 35.75 -6.47 6.41
C THR A 132 34.76 -5.71 7.28
N PRO A 133 35.20 -4.70 8.07
CA PRO A 133 34.27 -3.88 8.85
C PRO A 133 33.40 -3.06 7.91
N ALA A 134 32.09 -3.09 8.14
CA ALA A 134 31.13 -2.31 7.38
C ALA A 134 30.27 -1.47 8.33
N THR A 135 30.08 -0.21 7.99
CA THR A 135 29.13 0.65 8.69
C THR A 135 27.73 0.39 8.17
N LEU A 136 26.82 0.06 9.08
CA LEU A 136 25.42 -0.25 8.75
C LEU A 136 24.56 0.99 8.81
N TYR A 137 23.88 1.26 7.73
CA TYR A 137 22.89 2.34 7.62
C TYR A 137 21.49 1.75 7.43
N ARG A 138 20.56 2.12 8.30
CA ARG A 138 19.14 1.88 8.08
C ARG A 138 18.61 3.00 7.21
N VAL A 139 18.03 2.65 6.08
CA VAL A 139 17.32 3.57 5.20
C VAL A 139 15.83 3.25 5.32
N THR A 140 15.05 4.18 5.84
CA THR A 140 13.59 4.07 5.92
C THR A 140 12.98 5.03 4.93
N ALA A 141 12.10 4.54 4.09
CA ALA A 141 11.42 5.36 3.09
C ALA A 141 9.90 5.23 3.20
N VAL A 142 9.24 6.33 2.92
CA VAL A 142 7.79 6.48 2.96
C VAL A 142 7.31 6.96 1.59
N GLY A 143 6.37 6.26 1.00
CA GLY A 143 5.71 6.66 -0.24
C GLY A 143 4.24 6.93 -0.01
N MET A 144 3.69 7.89 -0.74
CA MET A 144 2.30 8.30 -0.64
C MET A 144 1.62 8.32 -2.00
N ALA A 145 0.35 7.88 -2.03
CA ALA A 145 -0.52 7.98 -3.19
C ALA A 145 -1.97 8.12 -2.74
N GLY A 146 -2.58 9.28 -2.94
CA GLY A 146 -3.90 9.60 -2.40
C GLY A 146 -3.94 9.38 -0.88
N HIS A 147 -4.79 8.48 -0.43
CA HIS A 147 -4.93 8.13 0.99
C HIS A 147 -4.00 6.98 1.42
N SER A 148 -3.31 6.36 0.47
CA SER A 148 -2.44 5.21 0.74
C SER A 148 -1.04 5.67 1.10
N ARG A 149 -0.46 4.99 2.08
CA ARG A 149 0.90 5.17 2.55
C ARG A 149 1.58 3.81 2.61
N SER A 150 2.82 3.74 2.17
CA SER A 150 3.68 2.57 2.32
C SER A 150 4.99 2.98 2.96
N VAL A 151 5.48 2.16 3.87
CA VAL A 151 6.78 2.34 4.52
C VAL A 151 7.62 1.13 4.17
N VAL A 152 8.83 1.36 3.69
CA VAL A 152 9.81 0.32 3.38
C VAL A 152 11.13 0.65 4.05
N GLU A 153 11.88 -0.37 4.39
CA GLU A 153 13.16 -0.23 5.10
C GLU A 153 14.19 -1.17 4.49
N SER A 154 15.42 -0.70 4.41
CA SER A 154 16.58 -1.53 4.10
C SER A 154 17.74 -1.26 5.03
N ILE A 155 18.62 -2.23 5.18
CA ILE A 155 19.92 -2.08 5.85
C ILE A 155 21.00 -2.12 4.77
N TYR A 156 21.71 -1.01 4.63
CA TYR A 156 22.82 -0.86 3.71
C TYR A 156 24.15 -0.98 4.46
N ALA A 157 25.00 -1.89 4.02
CA ALA A 157 26.35 -2.06 4.56
C ALA A 157 27.35 -1.31 3.67
N LYS A 158 27.98 -0.28 4.22
CA LYS A 158 29.03 0.51 3.56
C LYS A 158 30.38 0.06 4.06
N TYR A 159 31.27 -0.38 3.17
CA TYR A 159 32.62 -0.90 3.44
C TYR A 159 33.64 -0.34 2.48
#